data_9c3c5832486b62145a6adeb42416ae8d
#
_entry.id   9c3c5832486b62145a6adeb42416ae8d
#
_cell.length_a   1.000
_cell.length_b   1.000
_cell.length_c   1.000
_cell.angle_alpha   90.00
_cell.angle_beta   90.00
_cell.angle_gamma   90.00
#
_symmetry.space_group_name_H-M   'P 1'
#
loop_
_entity.id
_entity.type
_entity.pdbx_description
1 polymer ?
#
loop_
_entity_poly.entity_id
_entity_poly.type
_entity_poly.pdbx_seq_one_letter_code
_entity_poly.pdbx_strand_id
1 'polypeptide(L)'
;MIISIQSAFTGGNLGNPNGALQFFMKLPLFMVRPNVTCLFMFLLYLSTDSLIAFKSSILTCFGLYFITFLKLLYKDGRPFWLNKDIEGYDCQFDFAGPGYHLYIITFFWTYNIIMYQMKYSEKINYKLVYSMFGVLGFSTVWIIIAGLYTGTIYIYQNIIGMLYGLLYLVFCLNFDREIHRMCEKTGFIV
;
A
#
# COMPACT_ATOMS: atom_id res chain seq x y z
N MET A 1 8.12 -7.04 -21.37
CA MET A 1 8.65 -6.46 -20.12
C MET A 1 8.49 -7.37 -18.91
N ILE A 2 7.30 -7.84 -18.51
CA ILE A 2 7.16 -8.76 -17.34
C ILE A 2 7.98 -10.04 -17.57
N ILE A 3 7.86 -10.70 -18.71
CA ILE A 3 8.64 -11.90 -19.07
C ILE A 3 10.14 -11.60 -19.02
N SER A 4 10.58 -10.44 -19.53
CA SER A 4 12.00 -10.05 -19.49
C SER A 4 12.50 -9.84 -18.06
N ILE A 5 11.67 -9.30 -17.15
CA ILE A 5 11.99 -9.17 -15.75
C ILE A 5 12.05 -10.54 -15.08
N GLN A 6 11.04 -11.38 -15.29
CA GLN A 6 11.04 -12.75 -14.75
C GLN A 6 12.27 -13.54 -15.23
N SER A 7 12.58 -13.52 -16.51
CA SER A 7 13.76 -14.21 -17.07
C SER A 7 15.09 -13.66 -16.52
N ALA A 8 15.21 -12.36 -16.33
CA ALA A 8 16.40 -11.74 -15.75
C ALA A 8 16.67 -12.21 -14.31
N PHE A 9 15.61 -12.33 -13.49
CA PHE A 9 15.75 -12.75 -12.09
C PHE A 9 15.86 -14.29 -11.92
N THR A 10 15.36 -15.07 -12.86
CA THR A 10 15.38 -16.55 -12.78
C THR A 10 16.51 -17.17 -13.61
N GLY A 11 17.34 -16.35 -14.26
CA GLY A 11 18.42 -16.85 -15.13
C GLY A 11 17.92 -17.65 -16.33
N GLY A 12 16.69 -17.38 -16.80
CA GLY A 12 16.07 -18.08 -17.92
C GLY A 12 15.29 -19.37 -17.52
N ASN A 13 15.41 -19.85 -16.28
CA ASN A 13 14.68 -20.99 -15.75
C ASN A 13 13.40 -20.51 -15.05
N LEU A 14 12.36 -20.18 -15.82
CA LEU A 14 11.08 -19.67 -15.30
C LEU A 14 10.40 -20.65 -14.32
N GLY A 15 10.56 -21.95 -14.50
CA GLY A 15 9.90 -22.96 -13.67
C GLY A 15 10.56 -23.28 -12.31
N ASN A 16 11.72 -22.71 -11.99
CA ASN A 16 12.39 -23.00 -10.71
C ASN A 16 13.14 -21.79 -10.14
N PRO A 17 12.42 -20.76 -9.66
CA PRO A 17 13.04 -19.59 -9.07
C PRO A 17 13.72 -19.95 -7.74
N ASN A 18 14.88 -19.33 -7.46
CA ASN A 18 15.54 -19.45 -6.17
C ASN A 18 14.56 -19.05 -5.04
N GLY A 19 14.28 -19.99 -4.11
CA GLY A 19 13.29 -19.76 -3.06
C GLY A 19 13.58 -18.53 -2.20
N ALA A 20 14.86 -18.22 -1.95
CA ALA A 20 15.27 -17.03 -1.22
C ALA A 20 14.89 -15.72 -1.98
N LEU A 21 15.12 -15.67 -3.29
CA LEU A 21 14.75 -14.52 -4.11
C LEU A 21 13.23 -14.33 -4.17
N GLN A 22 12.49 -15.43 -4.33
CA GLN A 22 11.03 -15.42 -4.34
C GLN A 22 10.47 -14.90 -3.01
N PHE A 23 11.03 -15.34 -1.88
CA PHE A 23 10.66 -14.85 -0.55
C PHE A 23 10.94 -13.34 -0.44
N PHE A 24 12.13 -12.90 -0.84
CA PHE A 24 12.51 -11.48 -0.79
C PHE A 24 11.59 -10.60 -1.64
N MET A 25 11.18 -11.06 -2.84
CA MET A 25 10.27 -10.32 -3.71
C MET A 25 8.82 -10.36 -3.22
N LYS A 26 8.38 -11.39 -2.50
CA LYS A 26 7.03 -11.44 -1.90
C LYS A 26 6.90 -10.59 -0.64
N LEU A 27 8.00 -10.33 0.06
CA LEU A 27 7.99 -9.63 1.35
C LEU A 27 7.30 -8.26 1.31
N PRO A 28 7.60 -7.32 0.37
CA PRO A 28 6.94 -6.02 0.33
C PRO A 28 5.45 -6.12 0.00
N LEU A 29 5.05 -7.06 -0.83
CA LEU A 29 3.65 -7.31 -1.14
C LEU A 29 2.89 -7.86 0.08
N PHE A 30 3.53 -8.73 0.87
CA PHE A 30 2.97 -9.25 2.11
C PHE A 30 2.77 -8.15 3.16
N MET A 31 3.74 -7.23 3.32
CA MET A 31 3.69 -6.14 4.30
C MET A 31 2.53 -5.16 4.08
N VAL A 32 1.99 -5.10 2.87
CA VAL A 32 0.87 -4.20 2.52
C VAL A 32 -0.46 -4.96 2.40
N ARG A 33 -0.52 -6.24 2.72
CA ARG A 33 -1.79 -6.99 2.75
C ARG A 33 -2.76 -6.44 3.81
N PRO A 34 -4.09 -6.51 3.58
CA PRO A 34 -5.09 -5.98 4.51
C PRO A 34 -4.88 -6.44 5.95
N ASN A 35 -4.60 -7.73 6.15
CA ASN A 35 -4.39 -8.32 7.48
C ASN A 35 -3.19 -7.69 8.20
N VAL A 36 -2.09 -7.46 7.47
CA VAL A 36 -0.89 -6.84 8.01
C VAL A 36 -1.11 -5.36 8.26
N THR A 37 -1.83 -4.68 7.36
CA THR A 37 -2.24 -3.28 7.54
C THR A 37 -3.11 -3.13 8.80
N CYS A 38 -4.05 -4.04 9.06
CA CYS A 38 -4.84 -4.06 10.30
C CYS A 38 -3.96 -4.26 11.56
N LEU A 39 -2.96 -5.14 11.48
CA LEU A 39 -1.98 -5.30 12.57
C LEU A 39 -1.21 -4.01 12.82
N PHE A 40 -0.74 -3.32 11.78
CA PHE A 40 -0.07 -2.03 11.91
C PHE A 40 -0.99 -0.95 12.51
N MET A 41 -2.27 -0.91 12.15
CA MET A 41 -3.24 -0.01 12.77
C MET A 41 -3.36 -0.27 14.27
N PHE A 42 -3.41 -1.53 14.68
CA PHE A 42 -3.44 -1.90 16.10
C PHE A 42 -2.16 -1.49 16.83
N LEU A 43 -1.00 -1.70 16.23
CA LEU A 43 0.29 -1.26 16.80
C LEU A 43 0.39 0.27 16.89
N LEU A 44 -0.13 1.00 15.91
CA LEU A 44 -0.23 2.46 15.97
C LEU A 44 -1.12 2.90 17.13
N TYR A 45 -2.24 2.22 17.37
CA TYR A 45 -3.12 2.52 18.49
C TYR A 45 -2.42 2.35 19.85
N LEU A 46 -1.54 1.36 19.99
CA LEU A 46 -0.77 1.13 21.21
C LEU A 46 0.42 2.10 21.39
N SER A 47 0.98 2.59 20.29
CA SER A 47 2.25 3.36 20.31
C SER A 47 2.08 4.86 20.13
N THR A 48 0.95 5.30 19.59
CA THR A 48 0.69 6.71 19.30
C THR A 48 -0.56 7.20 20.04
N ASP A 49 -0.95 8.43 19.72
CA ASP A 49 -2.17 9.02 20.25
C ASP A 49 -3.42 8.28 19.75
N SER A 50 -4.29 7.89 20.67
CA SER A 50 -5.51 7.15 20.39
C SER A 50 -6.40 7.84 19.33
N LEU A 51 -6.46 9.18 19.34
CA LEU A 51 -7.21 9.97 18.36
C LEU A 51 -6.65 9.82 16.94
N ILE A 52 -5.33 9.95 16.76
CA ILE A 52 -4.68 9.81 15.45
C ILE A 52 -4.85 8.40 14.93
N ALA A 53 -4.61 7.41 15.78
CA ALA A 53 -4.76 6.00 15.42
C ALA A 53 -6.19 5.66 15.05
N PHE A 54 -7.19 6.17 15.78
CA PHE A 54 -8.60 5.96 15.49
C PHE A 54 -9.02 6.59 14.16
N LYS A 55 -8.65 7.86 13.91
CA LYS A 55 -8.88 8.54 12.63
C LYS A 55 -8.24 7.76 11.48
N SER A 56 -6.97 7.40 11.61
CA SER A 56 -6.24 6.64 10.61
C SER A 56 -6.92 5.29 10.31
N SER A 57 -7.42 4.60 11.34
CA SER A 57 -8.11 3.31 11.19
C SER A 57 -9.42 3.46 10.42
N ILE A 58 -10.26 4.43 10.77
CA ILE A 58 -11.53 4.70 10.07
C ILE A 58 -11.25 5.05 8.60
N LEU A 59 -10.34 5.99 8.35
CA LEU A 59 -10.01 6.40 6.99
C LEU A 59 -9.43 5.26 6.17
N THR A 60 -8.63 4.39 6.78
CA THR A 60 -8.09 3.21 6.11
C THR A 60 -9.17 2.21 5.77
N CYS A 61 -10.12 1.95 6.65
CA CYS A 61 -11.26 1.07 6.36
C CYS A 61 -12.09 1.60 5.18
N PHE A 62 -12.42 2.89 5.17
CA PHE A 62 -13.10 3.51 4.03
C PHE A 62 -12.27 3.46 2.75
N GLY A 63 -10.97 3.70 2.86
CA GLY A 63 -10.05 3.62 1.72
C GLY A 63 -9.95 2.21 1.14
N LEU A 64 -9.90 1.18 1.99
CA LEU A 64 -9.93 -0.23 1.57
C LEU A 64 -11.23 -0.58 0.85
N TYR A 65 -12.36 -0.12 1.38
CA TYR A 65 -13.65 -0.30 0.72
C TYR A 65 -13.66 0.39 -0.65
N PHE A 66 -13.20 1.64 -0.72
CA PHE A 66 -13.15 2.43 -1.95
C PHE A 66 -12.29 1.76 -3.04
N ILE A 67 -11.06 1.33 -2.71
CA ILE A 67 -10.20 0.67 -3.70
C ILE A 67 -10.77 -0.67 -4.16
N THR A 68 -11.41 -1.43 -3.25
CA THR A 68 -12.07 -2.69 -3.61
C THR A 68 -13.25 -2.46 -4.55
N PHE A 69 -14.04 -1.42 -4.30
CA PHE A 69 -15.12 -1.01 -5.19
C PHE A 69 -14.61 -0.64 -6.58
N LEU A 70 -13.51 0.13 -6.66
CA LEU A 70 -12.87 0.47 -7.93
C LEU A 70 -12.38 -0.78 -8.68
N LYS A 71 -11.81 -1.77 -7.99
CA LYS A 71 -11.42 -3.04 -8.61
C LYS A 71 -12.59 -3.76 -9.28
N LEU A 72 -13.77 -3.74 -8.65
CA LEU A 72 -14.99 -4.33 -9.22
C LEU A 72 -15.52 -3.55 -10.44
N LEU A 73 -15.30 -2.23 -10.49
CA LEU A 73 -15.66 -1.40 -11.63
C LEU A 73 -14.71 -1.61 -12.82
N TYR A 74 -13.41 -1.61 -12.58
CA TYR A 74 -12.40 -1.76 -13.63
C TYR A 74 -12.36 -3.16 -14.22
N LYS A 75 -12.53 -4.20 -13.38
CA LYS A 75 -12.45 -5.62 -13.74
C LYS A 75 -11.21 -6.01 -14.53
N ASP A 76 -10.10 -5.33 -14.27
CA ASP A 76 -8.83 -5.58 -14.95
C ASP A 76 -8.26 -6.94 -14.58
N GLY A 77 -7.97 -7.77 -15.58
CA GLY A 77 -7.35 -9.08 -15.41
C GLY A 77 -5.90 -8.96 -14.95
N ARG A 78 -5.43 -10.02 -14.29
CA ARG A 78 -4.01 -10.14 -13.91
C ARG A 78 -3.16 -10.57 -15.09
N PRO A 79 -1.88 -10.16 -15.16
CA PRO A 79 -0.98 -10.56 -16.24
C PRO A 79 -0.96 -12.07 -16.49
N PHE A 80 -0.85 -12.90 -15.43
CA PHE A 80 -0.80 -14.37 -15.56
C PHE A 80 -2.14 -15.03 -15.92
N TRP A 81 -3.28 -14.29 -15.84
CA TRP A 81 -4.56 -14.78 -16.38
C TRP A 81 -4.68 -14.61 -17.89
N LEU A 82 -4.03 -13.56 -18.42
CA LEU A 82 -4.15 -13.15 -19.80
C LEU A 82 -3.07 -13.76 -20.70
N ASN A 83 -1.90 -14.08 -20.13
CA ASN A 83 -0.78 -14.64 -20.87
C ASN A 83 -0.21 -15.86 -20.14
N LYS A 84 -0.23 -17.00 -20.81
CA LYS A 84 0.27 -18.30 -20.28
C LYS A 84 1.79 -18.34 -20.11
N ASP A 85 2.52 -17.46 -20.80
CA ASP A 85 3.98 -17.36 -20.69
C ASP A 85 4.44 -16.63 -19.43
N ILE A 86 3.50 -16.04 -18.67
CA ILE A 86 3.77 -15.34 -17.43
C ILE A 86 3.42 -16.26 -16.26
N GLU A 87 4.42 -16.65 -15.47
CA GLU A 87 4.19 -17.43 -14.27
C GLU A 87 3.67 -16.56 -13.12
N GLY A 88 2.56 -16.99 -12.51
CA GLY A 88 1.99 -16.37 -11.32
C GLY A 88 2.63 -16.94 -10.05
N TYR A 89 3.63 -16.26 -9.48
CA TYR A 89 4.27 -16.71 -8.24
C TYR A 89 3.48 -16.37 -6.97
N ASP A 90 2.41 -15.59 -7.08
CA ASP A 90 1.46 -15.30 -6.00
C ASP A 90 0.04 -15.40 -6.53
N CYS A 91 -0.63 -16.53 -6.25
CA CYS A 91 -1.98 -16.80 -6.72
C CYS A 91 -2.98 -15.93 -5.95
N GLN A 92 -3.44 -14.88 -6.58
CA GLN A 92 -4.51 -14.01 -6.07
C GLN A 92 -5.73 -14.15 -6.98
N PHE A 93 -6.92 -14.24 -6.39
CA PHE A 93 -8.18 -14.50 -7.10
C PHE A 93 -8.99 -13.23 -7.38
N ASP A 94 -8.57 -12.06 -6.88
CA ASP A 94 -9.21 -10.78 -7.13
C ASP A 94 -8.65 -10.09 -8.39
N PHE A 95 -9.37 -9.08 -8.90
CA PHE A 95 -8.91 -8.26 -10.02
C PHE A 95 -7.63 -7.47 -9.66
N ALA A 96 -6.77 -7.24 -10.66
CA ALA A 96 -5.48 -6.58 -10.44
C ALA A 96 -5.59 -5.06 -10.33
N GLY A 97 -6.39 -4.45 -11.16
CA GLY A 97 -6.51 -2.98 -11.25
C GLY A 97 -7.67 -2.38 -10.44
N PRO A 98 -7.51 -1.22 -9.85
CA PRO A 98 -6.27 -0.47 -9.57
C PRO A 98 -5.34 -1.13 -8.57
N GLY A 99 -4.03 -0.81 -8.64
CA GLY A 99 -3.00 -1.43 -7.82
C GLY A 99 -3.15 -1.14 -6.33
N TYR A 100 -3.69 -2.09 -5.60
CA TYR A 100 -3.99 -2.00 -4.17
C TYR A 100 -2.76 -1.70 -3.32
N HIS A 101 -1.61 -2.35 -3.59
CA HIS A 101 -0.42 -2.21 -2.78
C HIS A 101 0.14 -0.78 -2.79
N LEU A 102 0.21 -0.15 -3.97
CA LEU A 102 0.65 1.24 -4.07
C LEU A 102 -0.38 2.23 -3.54
N TYR A 103 -1.68 1.94 -3.69
CA TYR A 103 -2.72 2.73 -3.07
C TYR A 103 -2.50 2.83 -1.54
N ILE A 104 -2.33 1.69 -0.86
CA ILE A 104 -2.15 1.66 0.60
C ILE A 104 -0.86 2.35 1.03
N ILE A 105 0.26 2.09 0.35
CA ILE A 105 1.53 2.71 0.74
C ILE A 105 1.46 4.23 0.59
N THR A 106 0.87 4.71 -0.50
CA THR A 106 0.75 6.14 -0.80
C THR A 106 -0.23 6.83 0.14
N PHE A 107 -1.35 6.19 0.49
CA PHE A 107 -2.33 6.78 1.39
C PHE A 107 -1.97 6.54 2.87
N PHE A 108 -1.97 5.29 3.33
CA PHE A 108 -1.91 4.96 4.77
C PHE A 108 -0.60 5.43 5.41
N TRP A 109 0.54 5.06 4.83
CA TRP A 109 1.83 5.42 5.41
C TRP A 109 2.11 6.91 5.32
N THR A 110 1.80 7.55 4.18
CA THR A 110 2.02 8.99 4.01
C THR A 110 1.12 9.80 4.96
N TYR A 111 -0.17 9.41 5.10
CA TYR A 111 -1.09 10.05 6.02
C TYR A 111 -0.58 10.00 7.46
N ASN A 112 -0.15 8.81 7.93
CA ASN A 112 0.35 8.66 9.29
C ASN A 112 1.65 9.45 9.54
N ILE A 113 2.57 9.50 8.58
CA ILE A 113 3.78 10.32 8.69
C ILE A 113 3.43 11.81 8.80
N ILE A 114 2.53 12.30 7.96
CA ILE A 114 2.09 13.70 7.98
C ILE A 114 1.41 14.03 9.32
N MET A 115 0.49 13.20 9.80
CA MET A 115 -0.19 13.40 11.08
C MET A 115 0.79 13.39 12.25
N TYR A 116 1.75 12.48 12.25
CA TYR A 116 2.80 12.43 13.25
C TYR A 116 3.66 13.70 13.21
N GLN A 117 4.06 14.16 12.03
CA GLN A 117 4.80 15.41 11.85
C GLN A 117 4.02 16.63 12.36
N MET A 118 2.74 16.74 12.01
CA MET A 118 1.89 17.86 12.43
C MET A 118 1.75 17.92 13.96
N LYS A 119 1.57 16.78 14.61
CA LYS A 119 1.38 16.71 16.05
C LYS A 119 2.67 17.01 16.85
N TYR A 120 3.80 16.50 16.39
CA TYR A 120 5.07 16.60 17.11
C TYR A 120 6.04 17.62 16.49
N SER A 121 5.54 18.60 15.72
CA SER A 121 6.34 19.56 14.94
C SER A 121 7.45 20.26 15.74
N GLU A 122 7.24 20.55 17.03
CA GLU A 122 8.23 21.23 17.88
C GLU A 122 9.35 20.29 18.38
N LYS A 123 9.12 18.98 18.41
CA LYS A 123 10.05 17.98 18.98
C LYS A 123 10.70 17.07 17.94
N ILE A 124 10.24 17.13 16.70
CA ILE A 124 10.70 16.19 15.66
C ILE A 124 12.04 16.63 15.05
N ASN A 125 12.94 15.66 14.98
CA ASN A 125 14.13 15.79 14.17
C ASN A 125 13.75 15.62 12.68
N TYR A 126 13.89 16.69 11.89
CA TYR A 126 13.63 16.67 10.44
C TYR A 126 14.35 15.53 9.69
N LYS A 127 15.55 15.13 10.17
CA LYS A 127 16.28 13.99 9.61
C LYS A 127 15.47 12.69 9.69
N LEU A 128 14.71 12.50 10.78
CA LEU A 128 13.84 11.33 10.95
C LEU A 128 12.70 11.35 9.90
N VAL A 129 12.05 12.50 9.72
CA VAL A 129 10.96 12.64 8.74
C VAL A 129 11.46 12.37 7.31
N TYR A 130 12.59 12.94 6.92
CA TYR A 130 13.20 12.67 5.60
C TYR A 130 13.57 11.20 5.43
N SER A 131 14.08 10.56 6.48
CA SER A 131 14.37 9.13 6.45
C SER A 131 13.11 8.28 6.25
N MET A 132 11.99 8.63 6.90
CA MET A 132 10.70 7.94 6.72
C MET A 132 10.19 8.07 5.28
N PHE A 133 10.26 9.27 4.68
CA PHE A 133 9.91 9.45 3.26
C PHE A 133 10.88 8.73 2.33
N GLY A 134 12.16 8.65 2.66
CA GLY A 134 13.15 7.85 1.92
C GLY A 134 12.80 6.36 1.91
N VAL A 135 12.43 5.81 3.07
CA VAL A 135 11.97 4.42 3.20
C VAL A 135 10.67 4.19 2.40
N LEU A 136 9.73 5.14 2.42
CA LEU A 136 8.52 5.06 1.60
C LEU A 136 8.84 5.01 0.10
N GLY A 137 9.71 5.90 -0.37
CA GLY A 137 10.14 5.93 -1.77
C GLY A 137 10.79 4.61 -2.19
N PHE A 138 11.70 4.08 -1.36
CA PHE A 138 12.33 2.78 -1.59
C PHE A 138 11.28 1.64 -1.63
N SER A 139 10.36 1.61 -0.66
CA SER A 139 9.31 0.59 -0.60
C SER A 139 8.38 0.65 -1.81
N THR A 140 8.07 1.86 -2.30
CA THR A 140 7.26 2.06 -3.52
C THR A 140 7.92 1.40 -4.73
N VAL A 141 9.21 1.68 -4.97
CA VAL A 141 9.97 1.08 -6.07
C VAL A 141 10.05 -0.45 -5.89
N TRP A 142 10.31 -0.92 -4.69
CA TRP A 142 10.39 -2.35 -4.40
C TRP A 142 9.06 -3.07 -4.67
N ILE A 143 7.92 -2.49 -4.29
CA ILE A 143 6.59 -3.06 -4.58
C ILE A 143 6.32 -3.12 -6.08
N ILE A 144 6.71 -2.10 -6.85
CA ILE A 144 6.55 -2.13 -8.32
C ILE A 144 7.34 -3.30 -8.92
N ILE A 145 8.61 -3.43 -8.56
CA ILE A 145 9.46 -4.51 -9.05
C ILE A 145 8.91 -5.88 -8.60
N ALA A 146 8.51 -6.00 -7.35
CA ALA A 146 7.94 -7.23 -6.79
C ALA A 146 6.65 -7.65 -7.50
N GLY A 147 5.75 -6.71 -7.79
CA GLY A 147 4.50 -6.97 -8.51
C GLY A 147 4.74 -7.44 -9.95
N LEU A 148 5.74 -6.88 -10.62
CA LEU A 148 6.15 -7.31 -11.96
C LEU A 148 6.82 -8.68 -11.94
N TYR A 149 7.71 -8.92 -10.98
CA TYR A 149 8.37 -10.21 -10.80
C TYR A 149 7.36 -11.35 -10.52
N THR A 150 6.41 -11.10 -9.64
CA THR A 150 5.37 -12.10 -9.29
C THR A 150 4.31 -12.27 -10.40
N GLY A 151 4.33 -11.46 -11.45
CA GLY A 151 3.35 -11.52 -12.55
C GLY A 151 1.93 -11.13 -12.13
N THR A 152 1.76 -10.50 -10.97
CA THR A 152 0.44 -10.24 -10.38
C THR A 152 -0.20 -8.95 -10.86
N ILE A 153 0.60 -7.97 -11.34
CA ILE A 153 0.12 -6.62 -11.66
C ILE A 153 0.93 -5.98 -12.78
N TYR A 154 0.27 -5.19 -13.65
CA TYR A 154 0.92 -4.36 -14.66
C TYR A 154 1.38 -3.02 -14.08
N ILE A 155 2.37 -2.37 -14.74
CA ILE A 155 2.85 -1.05 -14.31
C ILE A 155 1.73 -0.01 -14.29
N TYR A 156 0.88 0.05 -15.32
CA TYR A 156 -0.19 1.03 -15.39
C TYR A 156 -1.19 0.89 -14.23
N GLN A 157 -1.49 -0.35 -13.81
CA GLN A 157 -2.38 -0.63 -12.68
C GLN A 157 -1.78 -0.11 -11.36
N ASN A 158 -0.45 -0.23 -11.21
CA ASN A 158 0.29 0.34 -10.09
C ASN A 158 0.23 1.87 -10.08
N ILE A 159 0.46 2.51 -11.25
CA ILE A 159 0.39 3.97 -11.38
C ILE A 159 -1.01 4.48 -11.06
N ILE A 160 -2.05 3.84 -11.58
CA ILE A 160 -3.45 4.19 -11.28
C ILE A 160 -3.74 4.03 -9.78
N GLY A 161 -3.27 2.95 -9.16
CA GLY A 161 -3.40 2.74 -7.71
C GLY A 161 -2.74 3.84 -6.89
N MET A 162 -1.53 4.25 -7.27
CA MET A 162 -0.81 5.36 -6.63
C MET A 162 -1.57 6.69 -6.79
N LEU A 163 -2.10 6.99 -7.98
CA LEU A 163 -2.87 8.21 -8.22
C LEU A 163 -4.13 8.26 -7.36
N TYR A 164 -4.89 7.16 -7.27
CA TYR A 164 -6.04 7.09 -6.37
C TYR A 164 -5.64 7.21 -4.89
N GLY A 165 -4.48 6.66 -4.50
CA GLY A 165 -3.94 6.84 -3.16
C GLY A 165 -3.63 8.30 -2.83
N LEU A 166 -3.01 9.04 -3.78
CA LEU A 166 -2.75 10.47 -3.65
C LEU A 166 -4.03 11.29 -3.60
N LEU A 167 -4.99 11.03 -4.48
CA LEU A 167 -6.28 11.73 -4.47
C LEU A 167 -7.01 11.54 -3.15
N TYR A 168 -7.04 10.30 -2.66
CA TYR A 168 -7.68 9.99 -1.38
C TYR A 168 -6.93 10.64 -0.20
N LEU A 169 -5.60 10.67 -0.22
CA LEU A 169 -4.78 11.39 0.76
C LEU A 169 -5.12 12.89 0.80
N VAL A 170 -5.15 13.54 -0.35
CA VAL A 170 -5.50 14.98 -0.46
C VAL A 170 -6.91 15.22 0.07
N PHE A 171 -7.86 14.36 -0.27
CA PHE A 171 -9.22 14.43 0.27
C PHE A 171 -9.20 14.35 1.80
N CYS A 172 -8.56 13.35 2.38
CA CYS A 172 -8.49 13.17 3.84
C CYS A 172 -7.81 14.34 4.56
N LEU A 173 -6.74 14.91 3.99
CA LEU A 173 -6.06 16.06 4.56
C LEU A 173 -6.92 17.34 4.52
N ASN A 174 -7.66 17.56 3.44
CA ASN A 174 -8.55 18.72 3.34
C ASN A 174 -9.73 18.66 4.33
N PHE A 175 -10.26 17.45 4.56
CA PHE A 175 -11.38 17.24 5.49
C PHE A 175 -10.94 16.85 6.90
N ASP A 176 -9.65 16.92 7.22
CA ASP A 176 -9.10 16.46 8.51
C ASP A 176 -9.77 17.13 9.71
N ARG A 177 -10.05 18.44 9.64
CA ARG A 177 -10.74 19.17 10.72
C ARG A 177 -12.16 18.67 10.97
N GLU A 178 -12.91 18.39 9.92
CA GLU A 178 -14.29 17.89 10.05
C GLU A 178 -14.31 16.46 10.60
N ILE A 179 -13.39 15.61 10.13
CA ILE A 179 -13.21 14.25 10.61
C ILE A 179 -12.83 14.26 12.11
N HIS A 180 -11.94 15.16 12.50
CA HIS A 180 -11.56 15.35 13.89
C HIS A 180 -12.76 15.70 14.78
N ARG A 181 -13.57 16.69 14.38
CA ARG A 181 -14.81 17.08 15.09
C ARG A 181 -15.80 15.92 15.19
N MET A 182 -15.92 15.12 14.13
CA MET A 182 -16.81 13.94 14.16
C MET A 182 -16.32 12.90 15.19
N CYS A 183 -15.02 12.62 15.21
CA CYS A 183 -14.41 11.66 16.14
C CYS A 183 -14.57 12.11 17.61
N GLU A 184 -14.43 13.41 17.91
CA GLU A 184 -14.65 13.96 19.25
C GLU A 184 -16.10 13.85 19.70
N LYS A 185 -17.05 14.17 18.80
CA LYS A 185 -18.49 14.12 19.13
C LYS A 185 -19.01 12.70 19.39
N THR A 186 -18.41 11.69 18.81
CA THR A 186 -18.83 10.30 18.99
C THR A 186 -18.40 9.70 20.33
N GLY A 187 -17.72 10.45 21.20
CA GLY A 187 -17.40 10.03 22.57
C GLY A 187 -16.43 8.84 22.67
N PHE A 188 -15.77 8.48 21.57
CA PHE A 188 -14.73 7.43 21.57
C PHE A 188 -13.40 7.89 22.19
N ILE A 189 -13.33 9.14 22.67
CA ILE A 189 -12.14 9.73 23.28
C ILE A 189 -12.54 10.25 24.63
N VAL A 190 -12.20 9.50 25.65
CA VAL A 190 -12.13 9.95 27.04
C VAL A 190 -10.69 10.35 27.34
#